data_a2a1ceea47d1b8354703d8ad7c1da441
#
_entry.id   a2a1ceea47d1b8354703d8ad7c1da441
#
_cell.length_a   1.000
_cell.length_b   1.000
_cell.length_c   1.000
_cell.angle_alpha   90.00
_cell.angle_beta   90.00
_cell.angle_gamma   90.00
#
_symmetry.space_group_name_H-M   'P 1'
#
loop_
_entity.id
_entity.type
_entity.pdbx_description
1 polymer ?
#
loop_
_entity_poly.entity_id
_entity_poly.type
_entity_poly.pdbx_seq_one_letter_code
_entity_poly.pdbx_strand_id
1 'polypeptide(L)'
;MRLETAIRTVTSKGEKAFIPYVMGGDGGINQLPEILSFLAESGATAIEVGVPFSDPVADGPVIQEAGLRALEANVGLKDVLEAVRVARQTGDVPVVLMTYLNPIFRYGLTAFLATCREVGVDGLIIPDLPLEQSEQFFEQEDKSDIALVQLVSLTSPMERIQKIADKSEGFLYAVTVNGTTGGQTTFDTALEDHLANVAANSPVPVLAGFGISTPEHVKQLSRPVSGVIVGSKIVDLLHQNDRETIQQLMAARLAATPSH
;
A
#
# COMPACT_ATOMS: atom_id res chain seq x y z
N MET A 1 -7.58 14.35 -4.49
CA MET A 1 -6.20 13.81 -4.43
C MET A 1 -6.01 12.79 -5.54
N ARG A 2 -4.83 12.76 -6.17
CA ARG A 2 -4.53 11.91 -7.33
C ARG A 2 -4.68 10.42 -7.03
N LEU A 3 -4.26 9.97 -5.85
CA LEU A 3 -4.37 8.57 -5.41
C LEU A 3 -5.83 8.11 -5.39
N GLU A 4 -6.73 8.86 -4.76
CA GLU A 4 -8.16 8.52 -4.71
C GLU A 4 -8.79 8.53 -6.10
N THR A 5 -8.45 9.52 -6.93
CA THR A 5 -8.95 9.62 -8.30
C THR A 5 -8.56 8.39 -9.13
N ALA A 6 -7.33 7.89 -9.00
CA ALA A 6 -6.90 6.68 -9.71
C ALA A 6 -7.72 5.45 -9.30
N ILE A 7 -7.97 5.26 -8.00
CA ILE A 7 -8.76 4.14 -7.48
C ILE A 7 -10.22 4.26 -7.96
N ARG A 8 -10.83 5.44 -7.83
CA ARG A 8 -12.21 5.67 -8.27
C ARG A 8 -12.38 5.52 -9.79
N THR A 9 -11.37 5.91 -10.57
CA THR A 9 -11.38 5.74 -12.03
C THR A 9 -11.42 4.27 -12.42
N VAL A 10 -10.67 3.40 -11.75
CA VAL A 10 -10.69 1.95 -11.99
C VAL A 10 -12.05 1.37 -11.56
N THR A 11 -12.50 1.70 -10.35
CA THR A 11 -13.77 1.16 -9.82
C THR A 11 -15.00 1.64 -10.57
N SER A 12 -15.01 2.85 -11.14
CA SER A 12 -16.10 3.35 -11.97
C SER A 12 -16.28 2.58 -13.28
N LYS A 13 -15.24 1.88 -13.75
CA LYS A 13 -15.29 0.97 -14.90
C LYS A 13 -15.74 -0.45 -14.52
N GLY A 14 -16.10 -0.68 -13.26
CA GLY A 14 -16.44 -1.99 -12.74
C GLY A 14 -15.22 -2.85 -12.39
N GLU A 15 -14.02 -2.37 -12.58
CA GLU A 15 -12.78 -3.09 -12.23
C GLU A 15 -12.41 -2.92 -10.75
N LYS A 16 -11.49 -3.73 -10.27
CA LYS A 16 -10.94 -3.63 -8.91
C LYS A 16 -9.54 -3.03 -8.91
N ALA A 17 -9.24 -2.18 -7.93
CA ALA A 17 -7.91 -1.64 -7.75
C ALA A 17 -6.93 -2.74 -7.28
N PHE A 18 -5.69 -2.66 -7.75
CA PHE A 18 -4.60 -3.51 -7.28
C PHE A 18 -3.40 -2.63 -6.96
N ILE A 19 -2.95 -2.67 -5.72
CA ILE A 19 -1.77 -1.94 -5.24
C ILE A 19 -0.71 -2.98 -4.83
N PRO A 20 0.33 -3.21 -5.65
CA PRO A 20 1.48 -4.00 -5.24
C PRO A 20 2.34 -3.21 -4.25
N TYR A 21 2.87 -3.89 -3.24
CA TYR A 21 3.91 -3.36 -2.35
C TYR A 21 5.29 -3.83 -2.82
N VAL A 22 6.26 -2.94 -2.74
CA VAL A 22 7.67 -3.23 -2.98
C VAL A 22 8.54 -2.64 -1.87
N MET A 23 9.63 -3.32 -1.49
CA MET A 23 10.62 -2.76 -0.57
C MET A 23 11.65 -1.94 -1.35
N GLY A 24 11.76 -0.66 -1.03
CA GLY A 24 12.76 0.22 -1.65
C GLY A 24 14.17 -0.25 -1.34
N GLY A 25 14.92 -0.59 -2.39
CA GLY A 25 16.31 -1.03 -2.27
C GLY A 25 16.53 -2.55 -2.16
N ASP A 26 15.49 -3.36 -2.03
CA ASP A 26 15.61 -4.81 -2.14
C ASP A 26 16.00 -5.18 -3.58
N GLY A 27 17.11 -5.90 -3.73
CA GLY A 27 17.73 -6.17 -5.04
C GLY A 27 18.57 -5.01 -5.61
N GLY A 28 18.66 -3.88 -4.90
CA GLY A 28 19.41 -2.68 -5.28
C GLY A 28 18.53 -1.50 -5.66
N ILE A 29 18.82 -0.33 -5.07
CA ILE A 29 17.99 0.88 -5.22
C ILE A 29 17.85 1.33 -6.69
N ASN A 30 18.85 1.12 -7.50
CA ASN A 30 18.84 1.50 -8.92
C ASN A 30 17.83 0.69 -9.76
N GLN A 31 17.34 -0.45 -9.25
CA GLN A 31 16.32 -1.26 -9.91
C GLN A 31 14.90 -0.76 -9.62
N LEU A 32 14.72 0.03 -8.54
CA LEU A 32 13.39 0.49 -8.13
C LEU A 32 12.62 1.22 -9.25
N PRO A 33 13.20 2.15 -10.02
CA PRO A 33 12.48 2.81 -11.12
C PRO A 33 11.97 1.83 -12.20
N GLU A 34 12.76 0.81 -12.57
CA GLU A 34 12.36 -0.23 -13.52
C GLU A 34 11.23 -1.10 -12.95
N ILE A 35 11.32 -1.48 -11.67
CA ILE A 35 10.28 -2.24 -10.99
C ILE A 35 8.96 -1.45 -10.97
N LEU A 36 8.99 -0.17 -10.66
CA LEU A 36 7.81 0.70 -10.67
C LEU A 36 7.19 0.79 -12.07
N SER A 37 8.00 0.93 -13.13
CA SER A 37 7.53 0.92 -14.52
C SER A 37 6.89 -0.41 -14.89
N PHE A 38 7.54 -1.52 -14.58
CA PHE A 38 7.01 -2.87 -14.82
C PHE A 38 5.65 -3.09 -14.15
N LEU A 39 5.51 -2.71 -12.88
CA LEU A 39 4.26 -2.85 -12.14
C LEU A 39 3.16 -1.95 -12.71
N ALA A 40 3.50 -0.73 -13.11
CA ALA A 40 2.57 0.19 -13.77
C ALA A 40 2.06 -0.38 -15.09
N GLU A 41 2.94 -0.87 -15.96
CA GLU A 41 2.62 -1.52 -17.23
C GLU A 41 1.81 -2.81 -17.04
N SER A 42 2.01 -3.52 -15.93
CA SER A 42 1.22 -4.70 -15.54
C SER A 42 -0.16 -4.36 -14.96
N GLY A 43 -0.51 -3.06 -14.85
CA GLY A 43 -1.84 -2.59 -14.47
C GLY A 43 -2.01 -2.25 -12.99
N ALA A 44 -0.94 -1.91 -12.28
CA ALA A 44 -1.04 -1.35 -10.92
C ALA A 44 -1.87 -0.06 -10.94
N THR A 45 -2.83 0.06 -10.02
CA THR A 45 -3.62 1.29 -9.82
C THR A 45 -2.83 2.36 -9.09
N ALA A 46 -2.02 1.95 -8.14
CA ALA A 46 -0.99 2.69 -7.44
C ALA A 46 0.09 1.68 -7.01
N ILE A 47 1.23 2.15 -6.53
CA ILE A 47 2.29 1.28 -6.00
C ILE A 47 2.65 1.76 -4.60
N GLU A 48 2.67 0.84 -3.64
CA GLU A 48 3.16 1.08 -2.29
C GLU A 48 4.66 0.79 -2.23
N VAL A 49 5.45 1.77 -1.80
CA VAL A 49 6.91 1.65 -1.69
C VAL A 49 7.30 1.75 -0.22
N GLY A 50 7.82 0.65 0.32
CA GLY A 50 8.34 0.59 1.68
C GLY A 50 9.73 1.22 1.79
N VAL A 51 9.93 1.99 2.84
CA VAL A 51 11.24 2.51 3.24
C VAL A 51 11.88 1.54 4.22
N PRO A 52 13.10 1.05 3.96
CA PRO A 52 13.75 0.13 4.89
C PRO A 52 14.01 0.80 6.25
N PHE A 53 13.70 0.07 7.33
CA PHE A 53 13.85 0.53 8.70
C PHE A 53 14.27 -0.62 9.60
N SER A 54 15.06 -0.33 10.64
CA SER A 54 15.64 -1.36 11.55
C SER A 54 14.61 -2.01 12.48
N ASP A 55 13.49 -1.29 12.77
CA ASP A 55 12.53 -1.69 13.80
C ASP A 55 11.09 -1.74 13.21
N PRO A 56 10.83 -2.57 12.20
CA PRO A 56 9.63 -2.54 11.38
C PRO A 56 8.47 -3.31 12.04
N VAL A 57 7.89 -2.74 13.09
CA VAL A 57 6.90 -3.39 13.98
C VAL A 57 5.59 -3.82 13.29
N ALA A 58 5.28 -3.23 12.13
CA ALA A 58 4.08 -3.56 11.36
C ALA A 58 4.33 -4.58 10.24
N ASP A 59 5.59 -4.92 9.96
CA ASP A 59 5.95 -5.75 8.81
C ASP A 59 6.01 -7.23 9.16
N GLY A 60 5.54 -8.07 8.23
CA GLY A 60 5.71 -9.51 8.30
C GLY A 60 7.13 -9.96 7.92
N PRO A 61 7.47 -11.25 8.16
CA PRO A 61 8.84 -11.76 8.00
C PRO A 61 9.45 -11.52 6.62
N VAL A 62 8.70 -11.74 5.55
CA VAL A 62 9.18 -11.54 4.16
C VAL A 62 9.57 -10.08 3.91
N ILE A 63 8.75 -9.15 4.40
CA ILE A 63 9.00 -7.71 4.23
C ILE A 63 10.17 -7.28 5.13
N GLN A 64 10.28 -7.82 6.36
CA GLN A 64 11.42 -7.58 7.24
C GLN A 64 12.73 -8.05 6.60
N GLU A 65 12.77 -9.25 6.00
CA GLU A 65 13.95 -9.78 5.31
C GLU A 65 14.33 -8.89 4.11
N ALA A 66 13.36 -8.45 3.31
CA ALA A 66 13.60 -7.50 2.22
C ALA A 66 14.17 -6.16 2.73
N GLY A 67 13.63 -5.65 3.83
CA GLY A 67 14.14 -4.45 4.51
C GLY A 67 15.57 -4.62 5.01
N LEU A 68 15.91 -5.77 5.58
CA LEU A 68 17.28 -6.07 6.02
C LEU A 68 18.26 -6.07 4.84
N ARG A 69 17.92 -6.72 3.71
CA ARG A 69 18.76 -6.69 2.49
C ARG A 69 18.99 -5.27 1.98
N ALA A 70 17.96 -4.42 2.03
CA ALA A 70 18.09 -3.02 1.64
C ALA A 70 18.98 -2.21 2.62
N LEU A 71 18.84 -2.44 3.94
CA LEU A 71 19.68 -1.80 4.95
C LEU A 71 21.16 -2.24 4.86
N GLU A 72 21.43 -3.52 4.57
CA GLU A 72 22.78 -4.03 4.32
C GLU A 72 23.44 -3.35 3.10
N ALA A 73 22.63 -2.96 2.10
CA ALA A 73 23.06 -2.15 0.97
C ALA A 73 23.12 -0.63 1.27
N ASN A 74 22.96 -0.23 2.55
CA ASN A 74 22.93 1.16 3.02
C ASN A 74 21.85 2.03 2.38
N VAL A 75 20.74 1.45 1.97
CA VAL A 75 19.59 2.19 1.44
C VAL A 75 18.77 2.77 2.58
N GLY A 76 18.34 4.02 2.43
CA GLY A 76 17.48 4.72 3.37
C GLY A 76 16.43 5.57 2.69
N LEU A 77 15.70 6.37 3.49
CA LEU A 77 14.60 7.22 3.02
C LEU A 77 15.00 8.14 1.85
N LYS A 78 16.19 8.74 1.90
CA LYS A 78 16.67 9.65 0.85
C LYS A 78 16.84 8.94 -0.49
N ASP A 79 17.38 7.73 -0.46
CA ASP A 79 17.63 6.93 -1.67
C ASP A 79 16.32 6.48 -2.30
N VAL A 80 15.35 6.10 -1.47
CA VAL A 80 14.00 5.74 -1.93
C VAL A 80 13.31 6.94 -2.58
N LEU A 81 13.35 8.12 -1.97
CA LEU A 81 12.78 9.34 -2.53
C LEU A 81 13.43 9.71 -3.87
N GLU A 82 14.74 9.58 -3.99
CA GLU A 82 15.44 9.83 -5.25
C GLU A 82 15.08 8.81 -6.34
N ALA A 83 14.95 7.54 -5.99
CA ALA A 83 14.50 6.52 -6.94
C ALA A 83 13.05 6.77 -7.43
N VAL A 84 12.17 7.25 -6.56
CA VAL A 84 10.81 7.72 -6.95
C VAL A 84 10.91 8.90 -7.91
N ARG A 85 11.79 9.87 -7.65
CA ARG A 85 12.04 11.00 -8.57
C ARG A 85 12.43 10.52 -9.97
N VAL A 86 13.34 9.55 -10.05
CA VAL A 86 13.76 8.96 -11.33
C VAL A 86 12.59 8.26 -12.03
N ALA A 87 11.82 7.45 -11.31
CA ALA A 87 10.67 6.77 -11.87
C ALA A 87 9.61 7.73 -12.43
N ARG A 88 9.44 8.90 -11.82
CA ARG A 88 8.52 9.95 -12.29
C ARG A 88 8.89 10.56 -13.63
N GLN A 89 10.11 10.40 -14.11
CA GLN A 89 10.51 10.90 -15.43
C GLN A 89 9.86 10.09 -16.57
N THR A 90 9.49 8.83 -16.32
CA THR A 90 8.97 7.90 -17.34
C THR A 90 7.59 7.34 -17.02
N GLY A 91 7.09 7.51 -15.77
CA GLY A 91 5.84 6.91 -15.31
C GLY A 91 4.98 7.87 -14.49
N ASP A 92 3.66 7.66 -14.58
CA ASP A 92 2.67 8.50 -13.89
C ASP A 92 1.76 7.72 -12.92
N VAL A 93 2.10 6.45 -12.59
CA VAL A 93 1.36 5.66 -11.59
C VAL A 93 1.47 6.31 -10.22
N PRO A 94 0.38 6.46 -9.43
CA PRO A 94 0.47 6.97 -8.08
C PRO A 94 1.39 6.13 -7.19
N VAL A 95 2.20 6.82 -6.37
CA VAL A 95 3.11 6.18 -5.41
C VAL A 95 2.68 6.53 -3.99
N VAL A 96 2.50 5.50 -3.18
CA VAL A 96 2.26 5.60 -1.73
C VAL A 96 3.52 5.18 -1.02
N LEU A 97 4.08 6.04 -0.20
CA LEU A 97 5.28 5.72 0.58
C LEU A 97 4.87 5.16 1.95
N MET A 98 5.29 3.94 2.26
CA MET A 98 5.17 3.37 3.62
C MET A 98 6.47 3.57 4.38
N THR A 99 6.40 4.31 5.47
CA THR A 99 7.55 4.60 6.33
C THR A 99 7.13 4.73 7.79
N TYR A 100 8.10 4.69 8.70
CA TYR A 100 7.88 4.85 10.14
C TYR A 100 8.20 6.28 10.59
N LEU A 101 7.74 6.66 11.79
CA LEU A 101 7.94 8.01 12.33
C LEU A 101 9.42 8.38 12.49
N ASN A 102 10.25 7.45 12.96
CA ASN A 102 11.66 7.75 13.23
C ASN A 102 12.46 8.18 11.98
N PRO A 103 12.38 7.51 10.83
CA PRO A 103 12.95 8.01 9.57
C PRO A 103 12.49 9.43 9.20
N ILE A 104 11.19 9.73 9.39
CA ILE A 104 10.63 11.07 9.13
C ILE A 104 11.24 12.10 10.08
N PHE A 105 11.29 11.82 11.39
CA PHE A 105 11.89 12.72 12.37
C PHE A 105 13.36 13.01 12.07
N ARG A 106 14.12 11.99 11.67
CA ARG A 106 15.55 12.16 11.30
C ARG A 106 15.73 12.98 10.01
N TYR A 107 14.79 12.90 9.10
CA TYR A 107 14.79 13.70 7.88
C TYR A 107 14.37 15.16 8.15
N GLY A 108 13.51 15.36 9.13
CA GLY A 108 12.79 16.59 9.43
C GLY A 108 11.46 16.65 8.67
N LEU A 109 10.35 16.77 9.41
CA LEU A 109 8.98 16.64 8.86
C LEU A 109 8.72 17.61 7.69
N THR A 110 9.02 18.90 7.88
CA THR A 110 8.83 19.92 6.84
C THR A 110 9.62 19.61 5.58
N ALA A 111 10.91 19.25 5.73
CA ALA A 111 11.77 18.88 4.61
C ALA A 111 11.29 17.59 3.92
N PHE A 112 10.85 16.61 4.71
CA PHE A 112 10.30 15.36 4.19
C PHE A 112 9.07 15.60 3.30
N LEU A 113 8.08 16.35 3.79
CA LEU A 113 6.88 16.66 3.03
C LEU A 113 7.17 17.50 1.78
N ALA A 114 8.07 18.48 1.87
CA ALA A 114 8.52 19.26 0.72
C ALA A 114 9.16 18.35 -0.34
N THR A 115 10.05 17.43 0.06
CA THR A 115 10.67 16.47 -0.85
C THR A 115 9.65 15.50 -1.43
N CYS A 116 8.72 14.96 -0.62
CA CYS A 116 7.64 14.08 -1.12
C CYS A 116 6.84 14.74 -2.23
N ARG A 117 6.46 16.02 -2.07
CA ARG A 117 5.76 16.78 -3.12
C ARG A 117 6.62 16.95 -4.37
N GLU A 118 7.87 17.35 -4.19
CA GLU A 118 8.80 17.56 -5.30
C GLU A 118 9.05 16.29 -6.12
N VAL A 119 9.21 15.14 -5.48
CA VAL A 119 9.44 13.87 -6.17
C VAL A 119 8.15 13.20 -6.64
N GLY A 120 6.97 13.72 -6.25
CA GLY A 120 5.68 13.21 -6.69
C GLY A 120 5.15 11.99 -5.91
N VAL A 121 5.38 11.95 -4.60
CA VAL A 121 4.69 11.00 -3.70
C VAL A 121 3.23 11.44 -3.55
N ASP A 122 2.28 10.53 -3.73
CA ASP A 122 0.84 10.79 -3.73
C ASP A 122 0.15 10.44 -2.41
N GLY A 123 0.79 9.61 -1.58
CA GLY A 123 0.25 9.21 -0.29
C GLY A 123 1.32 8.71 0.67
N LEU A 124 0.97 8.71 1.94
CA LEU A 124 1.79 8.21 3.05
C LEU A 124 1.01 7.18 3.85
N ILE A 125 1.68 6.09 4.23
CA ILE A 125 1.27 5.15 5.26
C ILE A 125 2.33 5.20 6.35
N ILE A 126 1.91 5.53 7.58
CA ILE A 126 2.81 5.63 8.75
C ILE A 126 2.21 4.74 9.86
N PRO A 127 2.58 3.45 9.91
CA PRO A 127 1.91 2.46 10.76
C PRO A 127 2.03 2.73 12.27
N ASP A 128 3.07 3.41 12.69
CA ASP A 128 3.34 3.78 14.07
C ASP A 128 2.87 5.20 14.44
N LEU A 129 2.07 5.85 13.57
CA LEU A 129 1.39 7.11 13.85
C LEU A 129 -0.07 6.86 14.24
N PRO A 130 -0.45 6.94 15.54
CA PRO A 130 -1.84 6.78 15.95
C PRO A 130 -2.75 7.88 15.39
N LEU A 131 -4.01 7.51 15.11
CA LEU A 131 -5.00 8.46 14.61
C LEU A 131 -5.09 9.73 15.48
N GLU A 132 -5.08 9.58 16.79
CA GLU A 132 -5.20 10.67 17.77
C GLU A 132 -4.05 11.67 17.71
N GLN A 133 -2.91 11.26 17.18
CA GLN A 133 -1.71 12.10 17.03
C GLN A 133 -1.53 12.62 15.61
N SER A 134 -2.23 12.05 14.64
CA SER A 134 -2.01 12.37 13.22
C SER A 134 -2.36 13.82 12.89
N GLU A 135 -3.43 14.38 13.45
CA GLU A 135 -3.81 15.78 13.26
C GLU A 135 -2.73 16.71 13.82
N GLN A 136 -2.32 16.51 15.07
CA GLN A 136 -1.29 17.33 15.71
C GLN A 136 0.07 17.20 15.00
N PHE A 137 0.39 16.00 14.49
CA PHE A 137 1.64 15.75 13.78
C PHE A 137 1.76 16.60 12.50
N PHE A 138 0.64 16.83 11.80
CA PHE A 138 0.60 17.61 10.56
C PHE A 138 0.01 19.01 10.74
N GLU A 139 -0.31 19.47 11.96
CA GLU A 139 -1.06 20.70 12.21
C GLU A 139 -0.44 21.95 11.57
N GLN A 140 0.90 22.02 11.53
CA GLN A 140 1.64 23.17 11.00
C GLN A 140 2.25 22.90 9.62
N GLU A 141 1.90 21.77 9.01
CA GLU A 141 2.53 21.31 7.80
C GLU A 141 1.56 21.31 6.61
N ASP A 142 2.06 21.76 5.47
CA ASP A 142 1.33 21.65 4.23
C ASP A 142 1.51 20.25 3.61
N LYS A 143 0.47 19.40 3.72
CA LYS A 143 0.41 18.09 3.07
C LYS A 143 -0.67 18.01 1.99
N SER A 144 -1.13 19.16 1.48
CA SER A 144 -2.35 19.30 0.68
C SER A 144 -2.49 18.32 -0.50
N ASP A 145 -1.38 17.92 -1.12
CA ASP A 145 -1.38 17.01 -2.27
C ASP A 145 -0.99 15.56 -1.90
N ILE A 146 -0.69 15.28 -0.64
CA ILE A 146 -0.25 13.98 -0.15
C ILE A 146 -1.34 13.39 0.74
N ALA A 147 -1.93 12.27 0.32
CA ALA A 147 -2.96 11.58 1.08
C ALA A 147 -2.36 10.88 2.32
N LEU A 148 -2.92 11.10 3.51
CA LEU A 148 -2.59 10.29 4.68
C LEU A 148 -3.54 9.10 4.75
N VAL A 149 -3.06 7.95 4.33
CA VAL A 149 -3.79 6.68 4.34
C VAL A 149 -3.79 6.11 5.74
N GLN A 150 -4.97 5.80 6.27
CA GLN A 150 -5.11 5.18 7.59
C GLN A 150 -5.26 3.67 7.49
N LEU A 151 -4.70 2.96 8.49
CA LEU A 151 -4.87 1.52 8.63
C LEU A 151 -5.96 1.22 9.66
N VAL A 152 -6.79 0.23 9.34
CA VAL A 152 -7.80 -0.27 10.26
C VAL A 152 -7.71 -1.78 10.41
N SER A 153 -7.66 -2.26 11.67
CA SER A 153 -7.81 -3.69 11.94
C SER A 153 -9.29 -4.07 11.90
N LEU A 154 -9.61 -5.15 11.21
CA LEU A 154 -10.97 -5.69 11.16
C LEU A 154 -11.46 -6.28 12.49
N THR A 155 -10.56 -6.43 13.48
CA THR A 155 -10.94 -6.81 14.85
C THR A 155 -11.36 -5.61 15.72
N SER A 156 -11.21 -4.39 15.20
CA SER A 156 -11.63 -3.18 15.89
C SER A 156 -13.16 -3.05 15.90
N PRO A 157 -13.76 -2.43 16.96
CA PRO A 157 -15.18 -2.10 16.96
C PRO A 157 -15.54 -1.17 15.79
N MET A 158 -16.73 -1.33 15.22
CA MET A 158 -17.19 -0.53 14.06
C MET A 158 -17.12 0.99 14.31
N GLU A 159 -17.42 1.45 15.52
CA GLU A 159 -17.27 2.87 15.89
C GLU A 159 -15.82 3.37 15.71
N ARG A 160 -14.83 2.53 16.07
CA ARG A 160 -13.40 2.86 15.88
C ARG A 160 -13.03 2.85 14.39
N ILE A 161 -13.52 1.86 13.65
CA ILE A 161 -13.33 1.76 12.21
C ILE A 161 -13.86 3.03 11.52
N GLN A 162 -15.08 3.47 11.89
CA GLN A 162 -15.67 4.68 11.31
C GLN A 162 -14.83 5.93 11.59
N LYS A 163 -14.39 6.12 12.84
CA LYS A 163 -13.53 7.26 13.20
C LYS A 163 -12.23 7.30 12.39
N ILE A 164 -11.65 6.14 12.12
CA ILE A 164 -10.44 6.02 11.31
C ILE A 164 -10.76 6.31 9.83
N ALA A 165 -11.85 5.75 9.31
CA ALA A 165 -12.29 5.94 7.93
C ALA A 165 -12.58 7.41 7.62
N ASP A 166 -13.23 8.15 8.54
CA ASP A 166 -13.54 9.57 8.38
C ASP A 166 -12.30 10.47 8.29
N LYS A 167 -11.16 9.99 8.76
CA LYS A 167 -9.87 10.69 8.72
C LYS A 167 -8.92 10.15 7.68
N SER A 168 -9.27 9.06 7.01
CA SER A 168 -8.45 8.49 5.95
C SER A 168 -8.55 9.31 4.67
N GLU A 169 -7.44 9.46 3.99
CA GLU A 169 -7.34 10.15 2.70
C GLU A 169 -6.86 9.15 1.64
N GLY A 170 -7.27 9.34 0.40
CA GLY A 170 -6.89 8.45 -0.69
C GLY A 170 -7.64 7.12 -0.66
N PHE A 171 -7.44 6.33 0.37
CA PHE A 171 -8.19 5.09 0.65
C PHE A 171 -8.06 4.69 2.13
N LEU A 172 -8.92 3.79 2.58
CA LEU A 172 -8.81 3.13 3.88
C LEU A 172 -8.16 1.77 3.70
N TYR A 173 -7.07 1.51 4.41
CA TYR A 173 -6.36 0.23 4.36
C TYR A 173 -6.94 -0.73 5.41
N ALA A 174 -7.78 -1.68 4.97
CA ALA A 174 -8.32 -2.71 5.83
C ALA A 174 -7.33 -3.87 5.98
N VAL A 175 -6.75 -3.98 7.16
CA VAL A 175 -5.79 -5.03 7.52
C VAL A 175 -6.56 -6.29 7.90
N THR A 176 -6.51 -7.31 7.04
CA THR A 176 -7.10 -8.61 7.33
C THR A 176 -6.13 -9.42 8.19
N VAL A 177 -6.40 -9.48 9.50
CA VAL A 177 -5.57 -10.26 10.41
C VAL A 177 -5.99 -11.73 10.33
N ASN A 178 -5.36 -12.51 9.46
CA ASN A 178 -5.30 -13.94 9.59
C ASN A 178 -3.88 -14.32 10.00
N GLY A 179 -3.64 -14.25 11.31
CA GLY A 179 -2.42 -14.75 11.91
C GLY A 179 -2.41 -16.27 11.92
N THR A 180 -2.00 -16.88 10.81
CA THR A 180 -1.29 -18.16 10.82
C THR A 180 -0.40 -18.22 9.60
N THR A 181 0.84 -17.90 9.80
CA THR A 181 1.93 -18.22 8.90
C THR A 181 1.91 -19.73 8.61
N GLY A 182 1.63 -20.14 7.35
CA GLY A 182 1.88 -21.48 6.86
C GLY A 182 0.69 -22.41 6.61
N GLY A 183 -0.57 -21.96 6.74
CA GLY A 183 -1.77 -22.72 6.35
C GLY A 183 -2.43 -22.17 5.08
N GLN A 184 -3.23 -22.97 4.38
CA GLN A 184 -4.12 -22.46 3.34
C GLN A 184 -5.05 -21.43 3.98
N THR A 185 -4.87 -20.16 3.68
CA THR A 185 -5.71 -19.07 4.17
C THR A 185 -7.03 -19.15 3.40
N THR A 186 -8.06 -19.73 4.00
CA THR A 186 -9.42 -19.62 3.48
C THR A 186 -10.07 -18.40 4.14
N PHE A 187 -10.47 -17.44 3.33
CA PHE A 187 -11.27 -16.31 3.82
C PHE A 187 -12.72 -16.77 3.92
N ASP A 188 -13.31 -16.63 5.10
CA ASP A 188 -14.69 -17.02 5.34
C ASP A 188 -15.69 -15.92 4.94
N THR A 189 -16.96 -16.30 4.83
CA THR A 189 -18.04 -15.38 4.47
C THR A 189 -18.20 -14.25 5.49
N ALA A 190 -17.90 -14.51 6.76
CA ALA A 190 -17.98 -13.50 7.82
C ALA A 190 -16.97 -12.34 7.59
N LEU A 191 -15.79 -12.65 7.08
CA LEU A 191 -14.80 -11.65 6.69
C LEU A 191 -15.29 -10.84 5.50
N GLU A 192 -15.87 -11.48 4.47
CA GLU A 192 -16.42 -10.78 3.30
C GLU A 192 -17.56 -9.84 3.70
N ASP A 193 -18.49 -10.29 4.53
CA ASP A 193 -19.60 -9.48 5.05
C ASP A 193 -19.08 -8.29 5.89
N HIS A 194 -18.07 -8.51 6.71
CA HIS A 194 -17.47 -7.45 7.50
C HIS A 194 -16.77 -6.40 6.62
N LEU A 195 -16.00 -6.83 5.62
CA LEU A 195 -15.37 -5.95 4.65
C LEU A 195 -16.41 -5.14 3.85
N ALA A 196 -17.52 -5.77 3.44
CA ALA A 196 -18.64 -5.10 2.78
C ALA A 196 -19.25 -4.01 3.67
N ASN A 197 -19.43 -4.31 4.96
CA ASN A 197 -19.95 -3.33 5.93
C ASN A 197 -18.99 -2.14 6.12
N VAL A 198 -17.69 -2.39 6.22
CA VAL A 198 -16.66 -1.33 6.30
C VAL A 198 -16.70 -0.48 5.03
N ALA A 199 -16.76 -1.11 3.85
CA ALA A 199 -16.80 -0.41 2.56
C ALA A 199 -18.06 0.45 2.39
N ALA A 200 -19.22 -0.03 2.85
CA ALA A 200 -20.48 0.71 2.78
C ALA A 200 -20.52 1.95 3.68
N ASN A 201 -19.72 1.98 4.75
CA ASN A 201 -19.69 3.06 5.72
C ASN A 201 -18.42 3.93 5.61
N SER A 202 -17.53 3.69 4.65
CA SER A 202 -16.33 4.49 4.46
C SER A 202 -16.54 5.62 3.44
N PRO A 203 -16.12 6.87 3.74
CA PRO A 203 -16.19 7.98 2.79
C PRO A 203 -15.15 7.86 1.66
N VAL A 204 -14.11 7.07 1.88
CA VAL A 204 -13.05 6.81 0.90
C VAL A 204 -13.06 5.34 0.43
N PRO A 205 -12.48 5.02 -0.73
CA PRO A 205 -12.35 3.63 -1.17
C PRO A 205 -11.70 2.75 -0.09
N VAL A 206 -12.18 1.52 0.08
CA VAL A 206 -11.58 0.55 1.01
C VAL A 206 -10.79 -0.48 0.22
N LEU A 207 -9.54 -0.73 0.61
CA LEU A 207 -8.70 -1.77 0.05
C LEU A 207 -8.32 -2.77 1.12
N ALA A 208 -8.46 -4.06 0.80
CA ALA A 208 -8.07 -5.14 1.71
C ALA A 208 -6.61 -5.55 1.48
N GLY A 209 -5.85 -5.71 2.55
CA GLY A 209 -4.47 -6.17 2.50
C GLY A 209 -4.17 -7.21 3.56
N PHE A 210 -3.05 -7.89 3.39
CA PHE A 210 -2.54 -9.03 4.14
C PHE A 210 -3.13 -10.40 3.75
N GLY A 211 -2.25 -11.41 3.72
CA GLY A 211 -2.60 -12.81 3.46
C GLY A 211 -2.93 -13.13 1.99
N ILE A 212 -2.86 -12.18 1.09
CA ILE A 212 -3.16 -12.37 -0.33
C ILE A 212 -1.93 -12.94 -1.03
N SER A 213 -2.07 -14.17 -1.55
CA SER A 213 -0.95 -14.89 -2.17
C SER A 213 -1.29 -15.61 -3.47
N THR A 214 -2.59 -15.72 -3.81
CA THR A 214 -3.07 -16.39 -5.03
C THR A 214 -4.06 -15.53 -5.80
N PRO A 215 -4.27 -15.81 -7.11
CA PRO A 215 -5.32 -15.17 -7.90
C PRO A 215 -6.72 -15.31 -7.30
N GLU A 216 -7.01 -16.45 -6.66
CA GLU A 216 -8.28 -16.71 -5.98
C GLU A 216 -8.48 -15.77 -4.79
N HIS A 217 -7.42 -15.54 -3.98
CA HIS A 217 -7.47 -14.57 -2.88
C HIS A 217 -7.73 -13.15 -3.40
N VAL A 218 -7.10 -12.75 -4.49
CA VAL A 218 -7.35 -11.45 -5.13
C VAL A 218 -8.81 -11.31 -5.52
N LYS A 219 -9.38 -12.32 -6.21
CA LYS A 219 -10.79 -12.33 -6.63
C LYS A 219 -11.74 -12.27 -5.43
N GLN A 220 -11.49 -13.10 -4.42
CA GLN A 220 -12.36 -13.21 -3.26
C GLN A 220 -12.38 -11.91 -2.45
N LEU A 221 -11.20 -11.41 -2.05
CA LEU A 221 -11.12 -10.25 -1.17
C LEU A 221 -11.44 -8.92 -1.86
N SER A 222 -11.27 -8.83 -3.18
CA SER A 222 -11.63 -7.60 -3.89
C SER A 222 -13.14 -7.45 -4.12
N ARG A 223 -13.94 -8.53 -4.06
CA ARG A 223 -15.41 -8.47 -4.28
C ARG A 223 -16.11 -7.45 -3.38
N PRO A 224 -15.98 -7.53 -2.04
CA PRO A 224 -16.71 -6.65 -1.12
C PRO A 224 -16.15 -5.23 -1.03
N VAL A 225 -14.95 -4.96 -1.55
CA VAL A 225 -14.23 -3.70 -1.42
C VAL A 225 -13.79 -3.12 -2.77
N SER A 226 -13.13 -1.96 -2.75
CA SER A 226 -12.66 -1.26 -3.97
C SER A 226 -11.46 -1.95 -4.63
N GLY A 227 -10.71 -2.78 -3.90
CA GLY A 227 -9.53 -3.48 -4.41
C GLY A 227 -8.69 -4.11 -3.32
N VAL A 228 -7.48 -4.48 -3.69
CA VAL A 228 -6.55 -5.19 -2.80
C VAL A 228 -5.15 -4.57 -2.80
N ILE A 229 -4.43 -4.79 -1.70
CA ILE A 229 -3.01 -4.50 -1.55
C ILE A 229 -2.28 -5.82 -1.34
N VAL A 230 -1.24 -6.08 -2.12
CA VAL A 230 -0.49 -7.33 -2.07
C VAL A 230 0.98 -7.04 -1.81
N GLY A 231 1.44 -7.41 -0.62
CA GLY A 231 2.80 -7.14 -0.16
C GLY A 231 3.73 -8.36 -0.29
N SER A 232 3.78 -9.19 0.75
CA SER A 232 4.76 -10.27 0.88
C SER A 232 4.91 -11.15 -0.36
N LYS A 233 3.79 -11.46 -1.04
CA LYS A 233 3.83 -12.27 -2.26
C LYS A 233 4.52 -11.54 -3.43
N ILE A 234 4.29 -10.24 -3.59
CA ILE A 234 4.96 -9.43 -4.64
C ILE A 234 6.45 -9.32 -4.34
N VAL A 235 6.82 -9.03 -3.09
CA VAL A 235 8.24 -8.95 -2.68
C VAL A 235 8.96 -10.28 -2.93
N ASP A 236 8.36 -11.41 -2.57
CA ASP A 236 8.92 -12.75 -2.79
C ASP A 236 9.10 -13.05 -4.29
N LEU A 237 8.08 -12.76 -5.11
CA LEU A 237 8.14 -12.96 -6.56
C LEU A 237 9.17 -12.05 -7.25
N LEU A 238 9.30 -10.80 -6.82
CA LEU A 238 10.35 -9.89 -7.32
C LEU A 238 11.73 -10.41 -6.96
N HIS A 239 11.93 -10.91 -5.75
CA HIS A 239 13.19 -11.51 -5.33
C HIS A 239 13.55 -12.76 -6.15
N GLN A 240 12.55 -13.54 -6.56
CA GLN A 240 12.69 -14.69 -7.46
C GLN A 240 12.78 -14.32 -8.94
N ASN A 241 12.61 -13.04 -9.29
CA ASN A 241 12.49 -12.52 -10.65
C ASN A 241 11.35 -13.18 -11.47
N ASP A 242 10.27 -13.58 -10.79
CA ASP A 242 9.09 -14.20 -11.40
C ASP A 242 8.04 -13.14 -11.79
N ARG A 243 8.32 -12.42 -12.85
CA ARG A 243 7.45 -11.35 -13.38
C ARG A 243 6.15 -11.90 -13.97
N GLU A 244 6.16 -13.11 -14.50
CA GLU A 244 4.96 -13.73 -15.08
C GLU A 244 3.89 -14.00 -14.02
N THR A 245 4.26 -14.58 -12.90
CA THR A 245 3.33 -14.83 -11.79
C THR A 245 2.81 -13.50 -11.21
N ILE A 246 3.62 -12.44 -11.15
CA ILE A 246 3.15 -11.11 -10.74
C ILE A 246 2.04 -10.62 -11.68
N GLN A 247 2.24 -10.70 -13.00
CA GLN A 247 1.23 -10.28 -13.98
C GLN A 247 -0.05 -11.10 -13.88
N GLN A 248 0.04 -12.41 -13.68
CA GLN A 248 -1.13 -13.29 -13.48
C GLN A 248 -1.90 -12.90 -12.20
N LEU A 249 -1.18 -12.63 -11.12
CA LEU A 249 -1.79 -12.20 -9.85
C LEU A 249 -2.52 -10.87 -10.00
N MET A 250 -1.89 -9.91 -10.68
CA MET A 250 -2.48 -8.60 -10.94
C MET A 250 -3.69 -8.66 -11.88
N ALA A 251 -3.65 -9.51 -12.91
CA ALA A 251 -4.77 -9.71 -13.85
C ALA A 251 -6.01 -10.30 -13.16
N ALA A 252 -5.85 -11.03 -12.06
CA ALA A 252 -6.95 -11.63 -11.32
C ALA A 252 -7.98 -10.62 -10.80
N ARG A 253 -7.60 -9.34 -10.62
CA ARG A 253 -8.50 -8.25 -10.25
C ARG A 253 -9.65 -8.02 -11.25
N LEU A 254 -9.41 -8.30 -12.53
CA LEU A 254 -10.41 -8.12 -13.60
C LEU A 254 -11.53 -9.16 -13.52
N ALA A 255 -11.22 -10.39 -13.08
CA ALA A 255 -12.18 -11.48 -12.95
C ALA A 255 -13.05 -11.39 -11.68
N ALA A 256 -12.80 -10.41 -10.80
CA ALA A 256 -13.61 -10.16 -9.61
C ALA A 256 -14.86 -9.30 -9.92
N THR A 257 -14.98 -8.79 -11.14
CA THR A 257 -16.13 -8.01 -11.59
C THR A 257 -17.30 -8.96 -11.84
N PRO A 258 -18.52 -8.71 -11.31
CA PRO A 258 -19.71 -9.48 -11.68
C PRO A 258 -19.93 -9.36 -13.19
N SER A 259 -20.09 -10.50 -13.85
CA SER A 259 -20.58 -10.50 -15.24
C SER A 259 -21.99 -9.90 -15.23
N HIS A 260 -22.17 -8.76 -15.86
CA HIS A 260 -23.50 -8.13 -16.08
C HIS A 260 -24.33 -8.96 -17.04
#